data_f6f005f869cde85402aaa2d1576417b4
#
_entry.id   f6f005f869cde85402aaa2d1576417b4
#
_cell.length_a   1.000
_cell.length_b   1.000
_cell.length_c   1.000
_cell.angle_alpha   90.00
_cell.angle_beta   90.00
_cell.angle_gamma   90.00
#
_symmetry.space_group_name_H-M   'P 1'
#
loop_
_entity.id
_entity.type
_entity.pdbx_description
1 polymer ?
#
loop_
_entity_poly.entity_id
_entity_poly.type
_entity_poly.pdbx_seq_one_letter_code
_entity_poly.pdbx_strand_id
1 'polypeptide(L)'
;MAAAAGIWYALALPALPTVLLGVTAFNLLVGTTEAMWRLYGWRTPNAGEQIAWPDPVPPGREQLAFDLIVPLRDEANVIVDTLHGLMRQSHPRYRIVVSLCDNDESTIEAVRAVVRENLHDNVQRTIRDNRITVIVDHYANPTKAQQLNRALEVCMGDVIGVIDAEDDVAEDLLVHTEALFERTGADVVQGGVQLMNLGRGLDKWFQVHNVLEYFFWFTSRMAFHADSGFVPLGGNTVFVRRGLLEEAGGWPLSITEDCALGVQLSAEFGAKVATAYSAALTTREEVPPSIFNKKVGSLFWQRDRWVRGFLQEFIAGRWLKMPTLRQKALAGYILATPILQALSFILVPTAIIVGLTVPTPIAVALLMFAPYITLGIIVCSQLIGLHDFCAQYGKRASRWHYASLIFLMPLYQLVLSGAAAVAVYKYAVGDNTWYKTGRLAEHRAMPAPEYESAA
;
A
#
# COMPACT_ATOMS: atom_id res chain seq x y z
N MET A 1 -0.55 -8.41 -51.21
CA MET A 1 -0.12 -7.82 -49.94
C MET A 1 0.11 -6.31 -49.99
N ALA A 2 0.85 -5.75 -50.97
CA ALA A 2 1.11 -4.31 -51.08
C ALA A 2 -0.18 -3.46 -51.28
N ALA A 3 -1.14 -3.93 -52.10
CA ALA A 3 -2.42 -3.24 -52.31
C ALA A 3 -3.31 -3.23 -51.05
N ALA A 4 -3.33 -4.32 -50.26
CA ALA A 4 -4.04 -4.39 -48.99
C ALA A 4 -3.41 -3.47 -47.92
N ALA A 5 -2.07 -3.38 -47.90
CA ALA A 5 -1.34 -2.46 -47.01
C ALA A 5 -1.62 -0.99 -47.41
N GLY A 6 -1.70 -0.67 -48.71
CA GLY A 6 -2.06 0.66 -49.22
C GLY A 6 -3.49 1.07 -48.85
N ILE A 7 -4.45 0.16 -48.96
CA ILE A 7 -5.85 0.40 -48.57
C ILE A 7 -5.96 0.59 -47.06
N TRP A 8 -5.28 -0.24 -46.25
CA TRP A 8 -5.19 -0.07 -44.82
C TRP A 8 -4.59 1.29 -44.42
N TYR A 9 -3.51 1.69 -45.07
CA TYR A 9 -2.87 2.99 -44.85
C TYR A 9 -3.80 4.17 -45.19
N ALA A 10 -4.51 4.10 -46.32
CA ALA A 10 -5.46 5.13 -46.75
C ALA A 10 -6.70 5.24 -45.84
N LEU A 11 -7.17 4.14 -45.25
CA LEU A 11 -8.30 4.12 -44.30
C LEU A 11 -7.87 4.49 -42.87
N ALA A 12 -6.63 4.20 -42.47
CA ALA A 12 -6.12 4.50 -41.15
C ALA A 12 -5.71 5.98 -40.96
N LEU A 13 -5.21 6.64 -42.02
CA LEU A 13 -4.75 8.03 -41.99
C LEU A 13 -5.78 9.04 -41.44
N PRO A 14 -7.08 9.03 -41.81
CA PRO A 14 -8.06 9.97 -41.28
C PRO A 14 -8.45 9.63 -39.81
N ALA A 15 -8.33 8.38 -39.37
CA ALA A 15 -8.65 7.98 -37.99
C ALA A 15 -7.52 8.30 -37.01
N LEU A 16 -6.30 8.47 -37.50
CA LEU A 16 -5.11 8.63 -36.65
C LEU A 16 -5.12 9.86 -35.76
N PRO A 17 -5.51 11.07 -36.20
CA PRO A 17 -5.66 12.23 -35.32
C PRO A 17 -6.66 11.97 -34.19
N THR A 18 -7.76 11.27 -34.45
CA THR A 18 -8.77 10.91 -33.46
C THR A 18 -8.19 9.94 -32.39
N VAL A 19 -7.41 8.95 -32.82
CA VAL A 19 -6.72 8.02 -31.91
C VAL A 19 -5.71 8.78 -31.04
N LEU A 20 -4.90 9.67 -31.62
CA LEU A 20 -3.94 10.49 -30.89
C LEU A 20 -4.63 11.41 -29.86
N LEU A 21 -5.73 12.04 -30.22
CA LEU A 21 -6.53 12.84 -29.30
C LEU A 21 -7.14 11.99 -28.20
N GLY A 22 -7.62 10.78 -28.51
CA GLY A 22 -8.11 9.84 -27.51
C GLY A 22 -7.03 9.43 -26.50
N VAL A 23 -5.83 9.10 -26.97
CA VAL A 23 -4.68 8.77 -26.10
C VAL A 23 -4.25 10.00 -25.28
N THR A 24 -4.26 11.19 -25.87
CA THR A 24 -3.95 12.43 -25.16
C THR A 24 -4.95 12.72 -24.06
N ALA A 25 -6.26 12.62 -24.34
CA ALA A 25 -7.32 12.79 -23.37
C ALA A 25 -7.22 11.77 -22.22
N PHE A 26 -6.92 10.52 -22.54
CA PHE A 26 -6.68 9.47 -21.55
C PHE A 26 -5.50 9.81 -20.64
N ASN A 27 -4.33 10.16 -21.20
CA ASN A 27 -3.16 10.52 -20.42
C ASN A 27 -3.39 11.80 -19.59
N LEU A 28 -4.13 12.77 -20.13
CA LEU A 28 -4.49 13.99 -19.41
C LEU A 28 -5.41 13.69 -18.23
N LEU A 29 -6.40 12.81 -18.40
CA LEU A 29 -7.29 12.37 -17.31
C LEU A 29 -6.49 11.71 -16.19
N VAL A 30 -5.68 10.70 -16.51
CA VAL A 30 -4.88 9.96 -15.53
C VAL A 30 -3.88 10.89 -14.85
N GLY A 31 -3.14 11.70 -15.62
CA GLY A 31 -2.15 12.63 -15.09
C GLY A 31 -2.76 13.74 -14.22
N THR A 32 -3.92 14.27 -14.60
CA THR A 32 -4.63 15.28 -13.79
C THR A 32 -5.13 14.70 -12.48
N THR A 33 -5.68 13.49 -12.50
CA THR A 33 -6.15 12.81 -11.28
C THR A 33 -4.98 12.56 -10.33
N GLU A 34 -3.86 12.05 -10.82
CA GLU A 34 -2.67 11.81 -10.02
C GLU A 34 -2.09 13.13 -9.47
N ALA A 35 -2.01 14.19 -10.27
CA ALA A 35 -1.57 15.50 -9.83
C ALA A 35 -2.49 16.09 -8.74
N MET A 36 -3.81 15.97 -8.91
CA MET A 36 -4.79 16.43 -7.90
C MET A 36 -4.60 15.70 -6.57
N TRP A 37 -4.41 14.38 -6.58
CA TRP A 37 -4.18 13.62 -5.36
C TRP A 37 -2.90 14.06 -4.65
N ARG A 38 -1.82 14.30 -5.39
CA ARG A 38 -0.56 14.79 -4.79
C ARG A 38 -0.72 16.18 -4.18
N LEU A 39 -1.41 17.09 -4.87
CA LEU A 39 -1.70 18.43 -4.38
C LEU A 39 -2.65 18.42 -3.17
N TYR A 40 -3.48 17.38 -3.03
CA TYR A 40 -4.38 17.24 -1.87
C TYR A 40 -3.60 17.10 -0.57
N GLY A 41 -2.50 16.35 -0.57
CA GLY A 41 -1.64 16.19 0.60
C GLY A 41 -1.08 17.50 1.15
N TRP A 42 -0.89 18.52 0.30
CA TRP A 42 -0.40 19.83 0.76
C TRP A 42 -1.49 20.74 1.36
N ARG A 43 -2.75 20.31 1.39
CA ARG A 43 -3.81 20.95 2.18
C ARG A 43 -3.82 20.49 3.63
N THR A 44 -3.18 19.37 3.92
CA THR A 44 -3.01 18.88 5.29
C THR A 44 -1.86 19.62 5.96
N PRO A 45 -1.80 19.63 7.30
CA PRO A 45 -0.67 20.17 8.05
C PRO A 45 0.67 19.66 7.50
N ASN A 46 1.72 20.46 7.63
CA ASN A 46 3.04 20.04 7.15
C ASN A 46 3.55 18.80 7.90
N ALA A 47 4.61 18.16 7.38
CA ALA A 47 5.13 16.91 7.94
C ALA A 47 5.51 17.03 9.43
N GLY A 48 5.98 18.21 9.88
CA GLY A 48 6.31 18.45 11.29
C GLY A 48 5.07 18.45 12.19
N GLU A 49 3.95 18.99 11.74
CA GLU A 49 2.68 18.98 12.47
C GLU A 49 2.02 17.59 12.46
N GLN A 50 2.29 16.77 11.44
CA GLN A 50 1.80 15.39 11.36
C GLN A 50 2.57 14.42 12.25
N ILE A 51 3.81 14.72 12.65
CA ILE A 51 4.65 13.83 13.46
C ILE A 51 4.01 13.53 14.82
N ALA A 52 3.35 14.50 15.42
CA ALA A 52 2.75 14.41 16.76
C ALA A 52 1.22 14.27 16.76
N TRP A 53 0.57 14.17 15.61
CA TRP A 53 -0.89 14.13 15.55
C TRP A 53 -1.43 12.71 15.31
N PRO A 54 -2.50 12.33 16.05
CA PRO A 54 -3.07 12.99 17.22
C PRO A 54 -2.19 12.83 18.46
N ASP A 55 -2.35 13.71 19.46
CA ASP A 55 -1.72 13.47 20.76
C ASP A 55 -2.15 12.10 21.31
N PRO A 56 -1.24 11.33 21.93
CA PRO A 56 -1.56 10.01 22.45
C PRO A 56 -2.59 10.10 23.59
N VAL A 57 -3.33 9.02 23.79
CA VAL A 57 -4.18 8.90 24.99
C VAL A 57 -3.27 8.95 26.22
N PRO A 58 -3.59 9.84 27.20
CA PRO A 58 -2.79 9.92 28.42
C PRO A 58 -2.77 8.61 29.20
N PRO A 59 -1.63 8.24 29.82
CA PRO A 59 -1.52 7.03 30.63
C PRO A 59 -2.62 6.93 31.69
N GLY A 60 -3.26 5.77 31.77
CA GLY A 60 -4.35 5.48 32.69
C GLY A 60 -5.74 5.94 32.22
N ARG A 61 -5.85 6.46 30.99
CA ARG A 61 -7.13 6.79 30.34
C ARG A 61 -7.48 5.90 29.15
N GLU A 62 -6.67 4.89 28.89
CA GLU A 62 -6.88 3.93 27.80
C GLU A 62 -8.14 3.09 28.06
N GLN A 63 -9.07 3.12 27.12
CA GLN A 63 -10.36 2.43 27.22
C GLN A 63 -10.43 1.22 26.30
N LEU A 64 -9.84 1.29 25.09
CA LEU A 64 -9.91 0.23 24.11
C LEU A 64 -8.92 -0.89 24.40
N ALA A 65 -9.33 -2.12 24.17
CA ALA A 65 -8.45 -3.29 24.15
C ALA A 65 -8.15 -3.69 22.71
N PHE A 66 -6.87 -3.96 22.40
CA PHE A 66 -6.40 -4.29 21.06
C PHE A 66 -5.98 -5.74 20.96
N ASP A 67 -6.37 -6.42 19.89
CA ASP A 67 -5.76 -7.68 19.46
C ASP A 67 -5.02 -7.42 18.14
N LEU A 68 -3.69 -7.63 18.14
CA LEU A 68 -2.83 -7.46 16.98
C LEU A 68 -2.62 -8.81 16.30
N ILE A 69 -3.18 -9.00 15.14
CA ILE A 69 -3.03 -10.23 14.35
C ILE A 69 -1.76 -10.10 13.49
N VAL A 70 -0.88 -11.10 13.61
CA VAL A 70 0.33 -11.23 12.81
C VAL A 70 0.25 -12.54 12.02
N PRO A 71 -0.19 -12.49 10.75
CA PRO A 71 -0.24 -13.67 9.89
C PRO A 71 1.14 -14.00 9.36
N LEU A 72 1.60 -15.24 9.51
CA LEU A 72 2.97 -15.67 9.20
C LEU A 72 3.01 -16.80 8.20
N ARG A 73 3.93 -16.69 7.23
CA ARG A 73 4.28 -17.74 6.30
C ARG A 73 5.70 -17.54 5.77
N ASP A 74 6.61 -18.45 6.08
CA ASP A 74 8.05 -18.38 5.72
C ASP A 74 8.71 -17.06 6.18
N GLU A 75 8.51 -16.66 7.45
CA GLU A 75 8.93 -15.37 8.01
C GLU A 75 9.97 -15.48 9.13
N ALA A 76 10.65 -16.63 9.27
CA ALA A 76 11.63 -16.87 10.33
C ALA A 76 12.70 -15.77 10.46
N ASN A 77 13.07 -15.14 9.34
CA ASN A 77 14.15 -14.15 9.30
C ASN A 77 13.79 -12.78 9.88
N VAL A 78 12.50 -12.47 9.99
CA VAL A 78 12.03 -11.11 10.36
C VAL A 78 11.14 -11.08 11.59
N ILE A 79 10.43 -12.18 11.90
CA ILE A 79 9.37 -12.19 12.92
C ILE A 79 9.86 -11.92 14.34
N VAL A 80 11.07 -12.34 14.68
CA VAL A 80 11.63 -12.17 16.03
C VAL A 80 11.69 -10.69 16.40
N ASP A 81 12.25 -9.86 15.53
CA ASP A 81 12.36 -8.43 15.77
C ASP A 81 10.98 -7.75 15.80
N THR A 82 10.05 -8.19 14.96
CA THR A 82 8.68 -7.67 14.93
C THR A 82 7.95 -7.95 16.24
N LEU A 83 8.03 -9.18 16.74
CA LEU A 83 7.42 -9.54 18.03
C LEU A 83 8.03 -8.74 19.17
N HIS A 84 9.36 -8.59 19.21
CA HIS A 84 10.01 -7.75 20.21
C HIS A 84 9.56 -6.27 20.11
N GLY A 85 9.40 -5.74 18.91
CA GLY A 85 8.84 -4.39 18.67
C GLY A 85 7.42 -4.26 19.20
N LEU A 86 6.55 -5.21 18.86
CA LEU A 86 5.16 -5.22 19.31
C LEU A 86 5.02 -5.37 20.83
N MET A 87 5.92 -6.12 21.49
CA MET A 87 5.89 -6.24 22.94
C MET A 87 6.31 -4.98 23.69
N ARG A 88 6.93 -4.00 23.03
CA ARG A 88 7.29 -2.71 23.63
C ARG A 88 6.18 -1.65 23.54
N GLN A 89 4.99 -2.00 23.02
CA GLN A 89 3.90 -1.04 22.97
C GLN A 89 3.60 -0.44 24.35
N SER A 90 3.50 0.88 24.40
CA SER A 90 3.20 1.64 25.63
C SER A 90 1.77 1.45 26.13
N HIS A 91 0.87 0.98 25.28
CA HIS A 91 -0.53 0.72 25.60
C HIS A 91 -0.68 -0.48 26.54
N PRO A 92 -1.43 -0.37 27.66
CA PRO A 92 -1.51 -1.46 28.65
C PRO A 92 -2.44 -2.60 28.24
N ARG A 93 -3.42 -2.35 27.36
CA ARG A 93 -4.51 -3.27 27.04
C ARG A 93 -4.40 -3.79 25.61
N TYR A 94 -3.42 -4.67 25.34
CA TYR A 94 -3.29 -5.31 24.04
C TYR A 94 -2.80 -6.76 24.15
N ARG A 95 -3.05 -7.54 23.12
CA ARG A 95 -2.51 -8.88 22.90
C ARG A 95 -2.01 -9.00 21.47
N ILE A 96 -1.11 -9.93 21.24
CA ILE A 96 -0.56 -10.29 19.95
C ILE A 96 -1.08 -11.69 19.62
N VAL A 97 -1.75 -11.83 18.47
CA VAL A 97 -2.28 -13.11 17.99
C VAL A 97 -1.51 -13.50 16.74
N VAL A 98 -0.62 -14.50 16.91
CA VAL A 98 0.22 -15.00 15.81
C VAL A 98 -0.49 -16.17 15.13
N SER A 99 -0.71 -16.09 13.82
CA SER A 99 -1.28 -17.19 13.03
C SER A 99 -0.21 -17.81 12.13
N LEU A 100 0.02 -19.11 12.31
CA LEU A 100 1.09 -19.91 11.69
C LEU A 100 0.50 -21.09 10.90
N CYS A 101 1.26 -21.57 9.91
CA CYS A 101 0.99 -22.84 9.25
C CYS A 101 1.80 -23.97 9.87
N ASP A 102 1.23 -25.16 10.02
CA ASP A 102 1.91 -26.32 10.61
C ASP A 102 3.12 -26.83 9.80
N ASN A 103 3.17 -26.53 8.51
CA ASN A 103 4.24 -26.91 7.61
C ASN A 103 5.41 -25.89 7.54
N ASP A 104 5.37 -24.82 8.35
CA ASP A 104 6.43 -23.79 8.42
C ASP A 104 7.23 -23.92 9.72
N GLU A 105 7.98 -25.02 9.85
CA GLU A 105 8.74 -25.34 11.06
C GLU A 105 9.72 -24.23 11.45
N SER A 106 10.37 -23.59 10.46
CA SER A 106 11.35 -22.53 10.71
C SER A 106 10.73 -21.30 11.41
N THR A 107 9.59 -20.87 10.94
CA THR A 107 8.86 -19.72 11.54
C THR A 107 8.26 -20.12 12.89
N ILE A 108 7.73 -21.35 13.01
CA ILE A 108 7.22 -21.89 14.28
C ILE A 108 8.32 -21.87 15.36
N GLU A 109 9.52 -22.34 15.03
CA GLU A 109 10.62 -22.37 16.01
C GLU A 109 11.09 -20.95 16.39
N ALA A 110 11.15 -20.01 15.43
CA ALA A 110 11.46 -18.62 15.71
C ALA A 110 10.44 -17.99 16.68
N VAL A 111 9.15 -18.19 16.46
CA VAL A 111 8.09 -17.70 17.36
C VAL A 111 8.17 -18.38 18.74
N ARG A 112 8.39 -19.69 18.79
CA ARG A 112 8.55 -20.43 20.06
C ARG A 112 9.73 -19.90 20.88
N ALA A 113 10.84 -19.52 20.23
CA ALA A 113 11.98 -18.94 20.93
C ALA A 113 11.59 -17.64 21.65
N VAL A 114 10.91 -16.72 20.97
CA VAL A 114 10.42 -15.46 21.56
C VAL A 114 9.43 -15.72 22.70
N VAL A 115 8.51 -16.67 22.54
CA VAL A 115 7.54 -17.02 23.60
C VAL A 115 8.26 -17.59 24.83
N ARG A 116 9.29 -18.44 24.66
CA ARG A 116 10.08 -19.01 25.77
C ARG A 116 10.88 -17.94 26.51
N GLU A 117 11.52 -17.01 25.81
CA GLU A 117 12.23 -15.88 26.41
C GLU A 117 11.30 -15.07 27.32
N ASN A 118 10.11 -14.74 26.81
CA ASN A 118 9.11 -13.99 27.58
C ASN A 118 8.55 -14.74 28.76
N LEU A 119 8.41 -16.07 28.67
CA LEU A 119 8.04 -16.90 29.83
C LEU A 119 9.12 -16.89 30.92
N HIS A 120 10.41 -16.87 30.54
CA HIS A 120 11.52 -16.80 31.48
C HIS A 120 11.64 -15.43 32.18
N ASP A 121 11.48 -14.35 31.43
CA ASP A 121 11.44 -12.99 32.00
C ASP A 121 10.24 -12.74 32.90
N ASN A 122 9.09 -13.35 32.60
CA ASN A 122 7.86 -13.20 33.36
C ASN A 122 7.81 -14.05 34.67
N VAL A 123 8.65 -15.06 34.81
CA VAL A 123 8.77 -15.79 36.09
C VAL A 123 9.27 -14.87 37.22
N GLN A 124 9.93 -13.76 36.89
CA GLN A 124 10.28 -12.70 37.85
C GLN A 124 9.22 -11.59 37.98
N ARG A 125 8.31 -11.46 37.01
CA ARG A 125 7.18 -10.50 36.99
C ARG A 125 5.89 -11.30 36.96
N THR A 126 5.22 -11.46 38.04
CA THR A 126 3.86 -12.05 38.27
C THR A 126 3.13 -12.60 37.01
N ILE A 127 2.68 -13.86 37.07
CA ILE A 127 1.99 -14.74 36.09
C ILE A 127 0.87 -14.11 35.18
N ARG A 128 0.81 -12.81 35.02
CA ARG A 128 -0.29 -12.12 34.31
C ARG A 128 -0.01 -11.62 32.88
N ASP A 129 1.19 -11.83 32.32
CA ASP A 129 1.59 -11.16 31.09
C ASP A 129 1.98 -12.10 29.92
N ASN A 130 1.19 -13.13 29.67
CA ASN A 130 1.32 -13.84 28.39
C ASN A 130 0.55 -13.06 27.31
N ARG A 131 1.19 -12.06 26.71
CA ARG A 131 0.60 -11.19 25.69
C ARG A 131 0.53 -11.85 24.31
N ILE A 132 1.22 -12.99 24.10
CA ILE A 132 1.27 -13.67 22.80
C ILE A 132 0.37 -14.90 22.82
N THR A 133 -0.58 -14.96 21.91
CA THR A 133 -1.37 -16.15 21.60
C THR A 133 -0.92 -16.70 20.26
N VAL A 134 -0.55 -17.96 20.20
CA VAL A 134 -0.09 -18.61 18.97
C VAL A 134 -1.15 -19.59 18.49
N ILE A 135 -1.54 -19.46 17.23
CA ILE A 135 -2.45 -20.36 16.53
C ILE A 135 -1.67 -21.06 15.42
N VAL A 136 -1.69 -22.37 15.38
CA VAL A 136 -1.09 -23.18 14.33
C VAL A 136 -2.21 -23.85 13.55
N ASP A 137 -2.32 -23.55 12.28
CA ASP A 137 -3.35 -24.07 11.39
C ASP A 137 -2.82 -25.17 10.47
N HIS A 138 -3.68 -26.15 10.21
CA HIS A 138 -3.39 -27.30 9.35
C HIS A 138 -3.76 -27.08 7.87
N TYR A 139 -3.80 -25.83 7.40
CA TYR A 139 -3.99 -25.55 5.99
C TYR A 139 -2.72 -25.85 5.20
N ALA A 140 -2.83 -26.63 4.15
CA ALA A 140 -1.69 -26.97 3.29
C ALA A 140 -1.06 -25.71 2.62
N ASN A 141 -1.89 -24.71 2.29
CA ASN A 141 -1.47 -23.42 1.69
C ASN A 141 -2.47 -22.31 2.05
N PRO A 142 -2.48 -21.80 3.29
CA PRO A 142 -3.43 -20.77 3.68
C PRO A 142 -3.15 -19.45 2.95
N THR A 143 -4.22 -18.76 2.59
CA THR A 143 -4.17 -17.36 2.19
C THR A 143 -4.07 -16.47 3.43
N LYS A 144 -3.59 -15.23 3.27
CA LYS A 144 -3.57 -14.25 4.38
C LYS A 144 -4.96 -14.07 4.99
N ALA A 145 -6.01 -13.97 4.16
CA ALA A 145 -7.39 -13.87 4.62
C ALA A 145 -7.82 -15.06 5.51
N GLN A 146 -7.44 -16.28 5.16
CA GLN A 146 -7.75 -17.46 5.98
C GLN A 146 -7.04 -17.40 7.34
N GLN A 147 -5.76 -17.01 7.36
CA GLN A 147 -5.01 -16.85 8.61
C GLN A 147 -5.60 -15.74 9.49
N LEU A 148 -5.99 -14.60 8.90
CA LEU A 148 -6.65 -13.50 9.61
C LEU A 148 -7.99 -13.91 10.19
N ASN A 149 -8.83 -14.61 9.42
CA ASN A 149 -10.13 -15.08 9.88
C ASN A 149 -10.01 -16.13 10.99
N ARG A 150 -9.01 -17.00 10.90
CA ARG A 150 -8.74 -17.98 11.96
C ARG A 150 -8.28 -17.32 13.24
N ALA A 151 -7.41 -16.30 13.13
CA ALA A 151 -6.98 -15.52 14.29
C ALA A 151 -8.14 -14.74 14.91
N LEU A 152 -9.07 -14.22 14.10
CA LEU A 152 -10.25 -13.49 14.58
C LEU A 152 -11.12 -14.32 15.54
N GLU A 153 -11.22 -15.64 15.35
CA GLU A 153 -12.01 -16.53 16.21
C GLU A 153 -11.57 -16.51 17.69
N VAL A 154 -10.33 -16.18 17.99
CA VAL A 154 -9.79 -16.12 19.35
C VAL A 154 -9.60 -14.68 19.86
N CYS A 155 -9.85 -13.69 19.01
CA CYS A 155 -9.76 -12.29 19.37
C CYS A 155 -10.91 -11.86 20.28
N MET A 156 -10.59 -11.08 21.33
CA MET A 156 -11.56 -10.58 22.31
C MET A 156 -11.45 -9.08 22.53
N GLY A 157 -10.44 -8.42 21.94
CA GLY A 157 -10.24 -6.98 22.03
C GLY A 157 -11.37 -6.19 21.35
N ASP A 158 -11.50 -4.92 21.69
CA ASP A 158 -12.49 -4.01 21.09
C ASP A 158 -12.11 -3.65 19.65
N VAL A 159 -10.81 -3.68 19.35
CA VAL A 159 -10.21 -3.34 18.05
C VAL A 159 -9.26 -4.44 17.62
N ILE A 160 -9.36 -4.83 16.36
CA ILE A 160 -8.46 -5.78 15.71
C ILE A 160 -7.49 -5.00 14.82
N GLY A 161 -6.19 -5.14 15.09
CA GLY A 161 -5.11 -4.59 14.27
C GLY A 161 -4.44 -5.68 13.42
N VAL A 162 -4.02 -5.35 12.22
CA VAL A 162 -3.20 -6.24 11.36
C VAL A 162 -1.82 -5.65 11.20
N ILE A 163 -0.81 -6.45 11.50
CA ILE A 163 0.62 -6.10 11.40
C ILE A 163 1.31 -7.22 10.60
N ASP A 164 2.10 -6.86 9.60
CA ASP A 164 2.84 -7.85 8.81
C ASP A 164 4.16 -8.25 9.51
N ALA A 165 4.71 -9.38 9.12
CA ALA A 165 5.88 -9.99 9.77
C ALA A 165 7.15 -9.12 9.71
N GLU A 166 7.28 -8.30 8.69
CA GLU A 166 8.42 -7.41 8.46
C GLU A 166 8.28 -6.02 9.06
N ASP A 167 7.13 -5.72 9.66
CA ASP A 167 6.81 -4.38 10.15
C ASP A 167 7.70 -3.94 11.31
N ASP A 168 8.22 -2.71 11.21
CA ASP A 168 8.85 -2.00 12.32
C ASP A 168 7.91 -0.88 12.79
N VAL A 169 7.33 -1.08 13.97
CA VAL A 169 6.27 -0.25 14.55
C VAL A 169 6.82 0.67 15.66
N ALA A 170 6.23 1.85 15.79
CA ALA A 170 6.53 2.74 16.91
C ALA A 170 5.96 2.17 18.23
N GLU A 171 6.63 2.43 19.34
CA GLU A 171 6.23 1.94 20.68
C GLU A 171 4.90 2.55 21.16
N ASP A 172 4.53 3.70 20.63
CA ASP A 172 3.33 4.45 20.94
C ASP A 172 2.22 4.32 19.86
N LEU A 173 2.36 3.37 18.94
CA LEU A 173 1.38 3.14 17.86
C LEU A 173 -0.05 3.01 18.39
N LEU A 174 -0.27 2.21 19.43
CA LEU A 174 -1.62 1.90 19.91
C LEU A 174 -2.27 3.05 20.67
N VAL A 175 -1.52 3.83 21.45
CA VAL A 175 -2.08 4.99 22.18
C VAL A 175 -2.46 6.12 21.20
N HIS A 176 -1.75 6.27 20.10
CA HIS A 176 -2.13 7.20 19.03
C HIS A 176 -3.31 6.66 18.19
N THR A 177 -3.37 5.35 17.98
CA THR A 177 -4.49 4.71 17.28
C THR A 177 -5.79 4.89 18.07
N GLU A 178 -5.77 4.68 19.40
CA GLU A 178 -6.92 4.91 20.26
C GLU A 178 -7.35 6.38 20.21
N ALA A 179 -6.40 7.32 20.36
CA ALA A 179 -6.68 8.74 20.26
C ALA A 179 -7.37 9.11 18.93
N LEU A 180 -6.99 8.45 17.82
CA LEU A 180 -7.61 8.67 16.53
C LEU A 180 -9.04 8.12 16.49
N PHE A 181 -9.30 6.94 17.06
CA PHE A 181 -10.66 6.40 17.22
C PHE A 181 -11.55 7.32 18.04
N GLU A 182 -11.06 7.80 19.20
CA GLU A 182 -11.83 8.71 20.07
C GLU A 182 -12.15 10.04 19.39
N ARG A 183 -11.14 10.64 18.76
CA ARG A 183 -11.25 11.97 18.15
C ARG A 183 -12.16 11.98 16.92
N THR A 184 -12.11 10.92 16.12
CA THR A 184 -12.83 10.86 14.85
C THR A 184 -14.16 10.13 14.95
N GLY A 185 -14.35 9.26 15.95
CA GLY A 185 -15.47 8.32 16.00
C GLY A 185 -15.45 7.36 14.81
N ALA A 186 -14.26 6.97 14.33
CA ALA A 186 -14.11 6.08 13.19
C ALA A 186 -14.46 4.63 13.56
N ASP A 187 -14.84 3.86 12.55
CA ASP A 187 -15.02 2.40 12.62
C ASP A 187 -13.73 1.66 12.25
N VAL A 188 -12.91 2.31 11.41
CA VAL A 188 -11.63 1.81 10.91
C VAL A 188 -10.59 2.92 10.99
N VAL A 189 -9.41 2.59 11.48
CA VAL A 189 -8.22 3.45 11.40
C VAL A 189 -7.21 2.79 10.48
N GLN A 190 -6.80 3.50 9.44
CA GLN A 190 -5.71 3.09 8.56
C GLN A 190 -4.50 3.97 8.84
N GLY A 191 -3.48 3.40 9.45
CA GLY A 191 -2.17 4.03 9.61
C GLY A 191 -1.36 4.00 8.31
N GLY A 192 -0.21 4.64 8.32
CA GLY A 192 0.71 4.67 7.19
C GLY A 192 1.59 3.44 7.11
N VAL A 193 2.07 3.16 5.92
CA VAL A 193 3.19 2.26 5.68
C VAL A 193 4.24 3.03 4.88
N GLN A 194 5.50 3.00 5.31
CA GLN A 194 6.56 3.74 4.66
C GLN A 194 7.77 2.87 4.36
N LEU A 195 8.14 2.82 3.10
CA LEU A 195 9.37 2.15 2.66
C LEU A 195 10.58 3.01 2.96
N MET A 196 11.63 2.44 3.56
CA MET A 196 12.73 3.20 4.17
C MET A 196 14.03 3.20 3.37
N ASN A 197 14.20 2.32 2.36
CA ASN A 197 15.46 2.11 1.66
C ASN A 197 15.63 3.11 0.50
N LEU A 198 16.60 4.01 0.61
CA LEU A 198 17.06 4.87 -0.48
C LEU A 198 18.39 4.33 -1.04
N GLY A 199 18.31 3.31 -1.91
CA GLY A 199 19.49 2.73 -2.54
C GLY A 199 20.08 3.62 -3.62
N ARG A 200 21.38 3.45 -3.87
CA ARG A 200 22.13 4.17 -4.94
C ARG A 200 22.63 3.18 -5.97
N GLY A 201 22.75 3.65 -7.20
CA GLY A 201 23.25 2.83 -8.32
C GLY A 201 22.17 2.37 -9.27
N LEU A 202 22.60 1.82 -10.41
CA LEU A 202 21.71 1.39 -11.49
C LEU A 202 20.87 0.15 -11.14
N ASP A 203 21.28 -0.63 -10.18
CA ASP A 203 20.56 -1.79 -9.66
C ASP A 203 19.43 -1.41 -8.68
N LYS A 204 19.55 -0.23 -8.03
CA LYS A 204 18.63 0.27 -7.01
C LYS A 204 17.85 1.54 -7.43
N TRP A 205 17.91 1.93 -8.71
CA TRP A 205 17.32 3.16 -9.21
C TRP A 205 15.82 3.28 -8.95
N PHE A 206 15.09 2.15 -8.92
CA PHE A 206 13.65 2.10 -8.74
C PHE A 206 13.22 2.35 -7.28
N GLN A 207 14.11 2.20 -6.32
CA GLN A 207 13.79 2.28 -4.90
C GLN A 207 13.26 3.65 -4.51
N VAL A 208 13.89 4.74 -4.97
CA VAL A 208 13.42 6.10 -4.67
C VAL A 208 12.00 6.36 -5.21
N HIS A 209 11.65 5.81 -6.37
CA HIS A 209 10.30 5.91 -6.92
C HIS A 209 9.29 5.14 -6.06
N ASN A 210 9.65 3.93 -5.62
CA ASN A 210 8.78 3.09 -4.81
C ASN A 210 8.60 3.66 -3.39
N VAL A 211 9.64 4.24 -2.79
CA VAL A 211 9.55 4.98 -1.51
C VAL A 211 8.55 6.12 -1.63
N LEU A 212 8.64 6.94 -2.69
CA LEU A 212 7.74 8.07 -2.88
C LEU A 212 6.33 7.67 -3.31
N GLU A 213 6.15 6.54 -3.95
CA GLU A 213 4.83 5.99 -4.23
C GLU A 213 4.07 5.74 -2.93
N TYR A 214 4.68 5.09 -1.93
CA TYR A 214 4.11 4.88 -0.60
C TYR A 214 3.93 6.19 0.16
N PHE A 215 4.92 7.08 0.13
CA PHE A 215 4.83 8.39 0.77
C PHE A 215 3.58 9.15 0.31
N PHE A 216 3.36 9.29 -1.00
CA PHE A 216 2.17 9.97 -1.53
C PHE A 216 0.88 9.17 -1.39
N TRP A 217 0.97 7.85 -1.37
CA TRP A 217 -0.21 7.02 -1.11
C TRP A 217 -0.80 7.34 0.26
N PHE A 218 0.01 7.33 1.29
CA PHE A 218 -0.47 7.50 2.66
C PHE A 218 -0.61 8.97 3.09
N THR A 219 0.27 9.88 2.64
CA THR A 219 0.18 11.30 3.03
C THR A 219 -0.94 12.06 2.32
N SER A 220 -1.31 11.66 1.10
CA SER A 220 -2.27 12.44 0.31
C SER A 220 -3.43 11.63 -0.24
N ARG A 221 -3.16 10.50 -0.89
CA ARG A 221 -4.18 9.75 -1.61
C ARG A 221 -5.17 9.08 -0.67
N MET A 222 -4.71 8.43 0.39
CA MET A 222 -5.58 7.79 1.38
C MET A 222 -6.45 8.81 2.13
N ALA A 223 -5.89 9.98 2.48
CA ALA A 223 -6.65 11.07 3.07
C ALA A 223 -7.79 11.55 2.15
N PHE A 224 -7.50 11.73 0.86
CA PHE A 224 -8.53 12.07 -0.13
C PHE A 224 -9.63 11.00 -0.22
N HIS A 225 -9.25 9.72 -0.16
CA HIS A 225 -10.21 8.62 -0.21
C HIS A 225 -11.09 8.59 1.03
N ALA A 226 -10.52 8.76 2.22
CA ALA A 226 -11.25 8.82 3.48
C ALA A 226 -12.29 9.97 3.47
N ASP A 227 -11.88 11.17 3.07
CA ASP A 227 -12.78 12.33 2.95
C ASP A 227 -13.85 12.14 1.86
N SER A 228 -13.60 11.25 0.92
CA SER A 228 -14.57 10.91 -0.14
C SER A 228 -15.48 9.74 0.23
N GLY A 229 -15.28 9.10 1.40
CA GLY A 229 -16.11 8.01 1.90
C GLY A 229 -15.89 6.66 1.20
N PHE A 230 -14.70 6.45 0.62
CA PHE A 230 -14.25 5.16 0.10
C PHE A 230 -12.73 5.04 0.28
N VAL A 231 -12.30 4.00 0.98
CA VAL A 231 -10.87 3.70 1.16
C VAL A 231 -10.60 2.26 0.75
N PRO A 232 -9.75 2.02 -0.26
CA PRO A 232 -9.16 0.72 -0.47
C PRO A 232 -8.11 0.53 0.63
N LEU A 233 -8.43 -0.25 1.66
CA LEU A 233 -7.54 -0.42 2.82
C LEU A 233 -6.18 -1.01 2.41
N GLY A 234 -5.16 -0.72 3.19
CA GLY A 234 -3.85 -1.36 3.10
C GLY A 234 -3.81 -2.66 3.90
N GLY A 235 -2.90 -3.56 3.53
CA GLY A 235 -2.82 -4.91 4.09
C GLY A 235 -2.25 -4.99 5.51
N ASN A 236 -1.72 -3.88 6.05
CA ASN A 236 -1.16 -3.79 7.39
C ASN A 236 -1.39 -2.40 7.99
N THR A 237 -1.05 -2.23 9.26
CA THR A 237 -1.28 -1.00 10.03
C THR A 237 -2.73 -0.54 9.92
N VAL A 238 -3.65 -1.50 9.83
CA VAL A 238 -5.08 -1.29 9.76
C VAL A 238 -5.75 -1.81 11.02
N PHE A 239 -6.61 -1.00 11.61
CA PHE A 239 -7.30 -1.27 12.86
C PHE A 239 -8.80 -1.14 12.63
N VAL A 240 -9.55 -2.20 12.92
CA VAL A 240 -10.99 -2.28 12.68
C VAL A 240 -11.69 -2.59 14.00
N ARG A 241 -12.81 -1.92 14.30
CA ARG A 241 -13.65 -2.31 15.44
C ARG A 241 -14.13 -3.73 15.27
N ARG A 242 -13.87 -4.59 16.29
CA ARG A 242 -14.14 -6.02 16.22
C ARG A 242 -15.60 -6.33 15.85
N GLY A 243 -16.57 -5.64 16.46
CA GLY A 243 -17.99 -5.86 16.17
C GLY A 243 -18.34 -5.65 14.70
N LEU A 244 -17.79 -4.59 14.06
CA LEU A 244 -17.99 -4.33 12.63
C LEU A 244 -17.35 -5.44 11.77
N LEU A 245 -16.15 -5.89 12.13
CA LEU A 245 -15.43 -6.93 11.40
C LEU A 245 -16.16 -8.28 11.48
N GLU A 246 -16.71 -8.63 12.67
CA GLU A 246 -17.53 -9.83 12.87
C GLU A 246 -18.85 -9.75 12.07
N GLU A 247 -19.51 -8.59 12.09
CA GLU A 247 -20.75 -8.35 11.32
C GLU A 247 -20.49 -8.44 9.81
N ALA A 248 -19.32 -7.99 9.34
CA ALA A 248 -18.89 -8.13 7.96
C ALA A 248 -18.52 -9.58 7.57
N GLY A 249 -18.42 -10.50 8.53
CA GLY A 249 -18.03 -11.89 8.32
C GLY A 249 -16.52 -12.10 8.19
N GLY A 250 -15.70 -11.17 8.70
CA GLY A 250 -14.24 -11.20 8.63
C GLY A 250 -13.67 -10.67 7.31
N TRP A 251 -12.46 -11.12 6.99
CA TRP A 251 -11.80 -10.74 5.72
C TRP A 251 -12.31 -11.56 4.55
N PRO A 252 -12.71 -10.91 3.42
CA PRO A 252 -13.09 -11.62 2.21
C PRO A 252 -11.95 -12.50 1.66
N LEU A 253 -12.28 -13.67 1.13
CA LEU A 253 -11.31 -14.56 0.48
C LEU A 253 -10.95 -14.00 -0.91
N SER A 254 -10.19 -12.94 -0.94
CA SER A 254 -9.71 -12.24 -2.13
C SER A 254 -8.18 -12.31 -2.23
N ILE A 255 -7.63 -12.06 -3.42
CA ILE A 255 -6.17 -11.95 -3.64
C ILE A 255 -5.58 -10.77 -2.84
N THR A 256 -6.38 -9.70 -2.68
CA THR A 256 -6.11 -8.55 -1.82
C THR A 256 -7.28 -8.41 -0.85
N GLU A 257 -7.20 -9.15 0.26
CA GLU A 257 -8.23 -9.21 1.30
C GLU A 257 -8.52 -7.86 1.94
N ASP A 258 -7.49 -7.02 1.99
CA ASP A 258 -7.50 -5.65 2.50
C ASP A 258 -8.35 -4.72 1.63
N CYS A 259 -8.05 -4.66 0.33
CA CYS A 259 -8.84 -3.89 -0.63
C CYS A 259 -10.30 -4.39 -0.65
N ALA A 260 -10.52 -5.71 -0.68
CA ALA A 260 -11.83 -6.32 -0.66
C ALA A 260 -12.63 -5.94 0.60
N LEU A 261 -11.97 -5.97 1.77
CA LEU A 261 -12.57 -5.52 3.04
C LEU A 261 -12.93 -4.03 2.97
N GLY A 262 -12.01 -3.17 2.48
CA GLY A 262 -12.26 -1.74 2.32
C GLY A 262 -13.47 -1.44 1.43
N VAL A 263 -13.60 -2.16 0.31
CA VAL A 263 -14.77 -2.06 -0.58
C VAL A 263 -16.04 -2.51 0.14
N GLN A 264 -16.00 -3.66 0.85
CA GLN A 264 -17.14 -4.21 1.58
C GLN A 264 -17.62 -3.27 2.68
N LEU A 265 -16.70 -2.81 3.55
CA LEU A 265 -17.03 -1.93 4.67
C LEU A 265 -17.60 -0.60 4.19
N SER A 266 -17.03 -0.03 3.13
CA SER A 266 -17.52 1.23 2.55
C SER A 266 -18.89 1.07 1.86
N ALA A 267 -19.10 -0.02 1.10
CA ALA A 267 -20.28 -0.21 0.26
C ALA A 267 -21.50 -0.78 1.00
N GLU A 268 -21.28 -1.66 1.97
CA GLU A 268 -22.36 -2.42 2.64
C GLU A 268 -22.63 -1.92 4.06
N PHE A 269 -21.62 -1.36 4.73
CA PHE A 269 -21.74 -0.90 6.12
C PHE A 269 -21.63 0.63 6.26
N GLY A 270 -21.21 1.35 5.21
CA GLY A 270 -21.00 2.80 5.27
C GLY A 270 -19.96 3.20 6.32
N ALA A 271 -18.98 2.32 6.57
CA ALA A 271 -17.99 2.47 7.62
C ALA A 271 -17.18 3.76 7.46
N LYS A 272 -16.99 4.46 8.57
CA LYS A 272 -16.14 5.65 8.62
C LYS A 272 -14.69 5.25 8.81
N VAL A 273 -13.88 5.54 7.81
CA VAL A 273 -12.43 5.28 7.85
C VAL A 273 -11.69 6.57 8.17
N ALA A 274 -10.88 6.55 9.22
CA ALA A 274 -9.91 7.61 9.49
C ALA A 274 -8.54 7.16 9.00
N THR A 275 -7.81 8.07 8.35
CA THR A 275 -6.43 7.84 7.92
C THR A 275 -5.53 8.84 8.60
N ALA A 276 -4.36 8.40 9.05
CA ALA A 276 -3.35 9.27 9.58
C ALA A 276 -1.96 8.80 9.12
N TYR A 277 -1.11 9.76 8.84
CA TYR A 277 0.28 9.55 8.50
C TYR A 277 1.15 10.40 9.43
N SER A 278 1.57 9.80 10.52
CA SER A 278 2.52 10.39 11.47
C SER A 278 3.61 9.37 11.78
N ALA A 279 4.68 9.80 12.42
CA ALA A 279 5.76 8.88 12.80
C ALA A 279 5.27 7.74 13.70
N ALA A 280 4.34 8.04 14.63
CA ALA A 280 3.76 7.07 15.55
C ALA A 280 2.77 6.11 14.88
N LEU A 281 2.02 6.58 13.88
CA LEU A 281 0.98 5.80 13.19
C LEU A 281 1.47 5.21 11.86
N THR A 282 2.77 5.29 11.57
CA THR A 282 3.33 4.79 10.32
C THR A 282 4.33 3.67 10.59
N THR A 283 4.02 2.50 10.06
CA THR A 283 4.90 1.34 10.06
C THR A 283 6.00 1.50 9.03
N ARG A 284 7.20 1.05 9.35
CA ARG A 284 8.36 1.12 8.47
C ARG A 284 8.63 -0.25 7.85
N GLU A 285 8.84 -0.26 6.54
CA GLU A 285 9.13 -1.45 5.76
C GLU A 285 10.33 -1.25 4.82
N GLU A 286 10.76 -2.32 4.17
CA GLU A 286 11.78 -2.28 3.12
C GLU A 286 11.16 -2.32 1.71
N VAL A 287 11.87 -1.67 0.77
CA VAL A 287 11.57 -1.78 -0.66
C VAL A 287 11.88 -3.20 -1.13
N PRO A 288 11.07 -3.81 -2.01
CA PRO A 288 11.42 -5.09 -2.62
C PRO A 288 12.85 -5.09 -3.16
N PRO A 289 13.66 -6.12 -2.89
CA PRO A 289 15.09 -6.09 -3.20
C PRO A 289 15.41 -6.07 -4.69
N SER A 290 14.47 -6.44 -5.56
CA SER A 290 14.67 -6.43 -7.02
C SER A 290 13.42 -5.98 -7.79
N ILE A 291 13.58 -5.70 -9.10
CA ILE A 291 12.45 -5.43 -9.99
C ILE A 291 11.79 -6.74 -10.44
N PHE A 292 12.57 -7.75 -10.87
CA PHE A 292 12.04 -8.96 -11.53
C PHE A 292 12.37 -10.29 -10.85
N ASN A 293 13.33 -10.32 -9.93
CA ASN A 293 13.82 -11.59 -9.36
C ASN A 293 12.84 -12.16 -8.33
N LYS A 294 12.10 -13.20 -8.71
CA LYS A 294 11.10 -13.89 -7.89
C LYS A 294 11.68 -14.55 -6.63
N LYS A 295 12.95 -14.95 -6.65
CA LYS A 295 13.57 -15.70 -5.54
C LYS A 295 13.89 -14.82 -4.33
N VAL A 296 14.28 -13.56 -4.57
CA VAL A 296 14.68 -12.64 -3.50
C VAL A 296 13.59 -11.61 -3.18
N GLY A 297 12.49 -11.61 -3.93
CA GLY A 297 11.45 -10.59 -3.83
C GLY A 297 11.50 -9.58 -4.96
N SER A 298 10.35 -9.22 -5.49
CA SER A 298 10.25 -8.46 -6.73
C SER A 298 9.10 -7.47 -6.72
N LEU A 299 9.43 -6.22 -7.05
CA LEU A 299 8.44 -5.16 -7.27
C LEU A 299 7.41 -5.56 -8.34
N PHE A 300 7.86 -6.09 -9.49
CA PHE A 300 6.99 -6.46 -10.60
C PHE A 300 5.93 -7.50 -10.19
N TRP A 301 6.35 -8.58 -9.51
CA TRP A 301 5.44 -9.65 -9.12
C TRP A 301 4.57 -9.30 -7.91
N GLN A 302 5.02 -8.39 -7.06
CA GLN A 302 4.18 -7.78 -6.03
C GLN A 302 3.05 -6.97 -6.68
N ARG A 303 3.36 -6.15 -7.69
CA ARG A 303 2.37 -5.36 -8.44
C ARG A 303 1.41 -6.25 -9.24
N ASP A 304 1.91 -7.32 -9.87
CA ASP A 304 1.06 -8.34 -10.53
C ASP A 304 -0.04 -8.84 -9.58
N ARG A 305 0.33 -9.19 -8.35
CA ARG A 305 -0.63 -9.65 -7.34
C ARG A 305 -1.66 -8.57 -6.97
N TRP A 306 -1.21 -7.36 -6.66
CA TRP A 306 -2.10 -6.27 -6.27
C TRP A 306 -3.07 -5.88 -7.38
N VAL A 307 -2.58 -5.75 -8.59
CA VAL A 307 -3.38 -5.45 -9.77
C VAL A 307 -4.46 -6.49 -10.00
N ARG A 308 -4.16 -7.78 -9.86
CA ARG A 308 -5.17 -8.85 -9.98
C ARG A 308 -6.22 -8.77 -8.88
N GLY A 309 -5.85 -8.43 -7.66
CA GLY A 309 -6.81 -8.24 -6.58
C GLY A 309 -7.75 -7.06 -6.82
N PHE A 310 -7.23 -5.91 -7.25
CA PHE A 310 -8.06 -4.76 -7.65
C PHE A 310 -9.01 -5.10 -8.80
N LEU A 311 -8.51 -5.83 -9.80
CA LEU A 311 -9.32 -6.27 -10.94
C LEU A 311 -10.42 -7.26 -10.51
N GLN A 312 -10.12 -8.15 -9.56
CA GLN A 312 -11.10 -9.05 -8.97
C GLN A 312 -12.24 -8.28 -8.32
N GLU A 313 -11.94 -7.26 -7.50
CA GLU A 313 -12.94 -6.42 -6.84
C GLU A 313 -13.71 -5.54 -7.83
N PHE A 314 -13.06 -5.04 -8.89
CA PHE A 314 -13.72 -4.30 -9.94
C PHE A 314 -14.80 -5.15 -10.64
N ILE A 315 -14.45 -6.38 -11.02
CA ILE A 315 -15.36 -7.31 -11.73
C ILE A 315 -16.44 -7.86 -10.79
N ALA A 316 -16.13 -8.09 -9.51
CA ALA A 316 -17.12 -8.50 -8.52
C ALA A 316 -18.24 -7.47 -8.34
N GLY A 317 -18.01 -6.21 -8.68
CA GLY A 317 -19.04 -5.18 -8.78
C GLY A 317 -19.62 -4.73 -7.43
N ARG A 318 -19.04 -5.12 -6.29
CA ARG A 318 -19.50 -4.71 -4.95
C ARG A 318 -19.50 -3.21 -4.79
N TRP A 319 -18.55 -2.50 -5.41
CA TRP A 319 -18.44 -1.04 -5.42
C TRP A 319 -19.66 -0.32 -6.00
N LEU A 320 -20.49 -1.00 -6.84
CA LEU A 320 -21.75 -0.44 -7.36
C LEU A 320 -22.82 -0.23 -6.27
N LYS A 321 -22.63 -0.84 -5.09
CA LYS A 321 -23.51 -0.64 -3.92
C LYS A 321 -23.17 0.62 -3.12
N MET A 322 -22.07 1.34 -3.44
CA MET A 322 -21.73 2.61 -2.78
C MET A 322 -22.91 3.57 -2.76
N PRO A 323 -23.14 4.33 -1.66
CA PRO A 323 -24.35 5.12 -1.50
C PRO A 323 -24.51 6.26 -2.50
N THR A 324 -23.41 6.93 -2.89
CA THR A 324 -23.46 8.08 -3.79
C THR A 324 -22.81 7.82 -5.14
N LEU A 325 -23.25 8.54 -6.18
CA LEU A 325 -22.65 8.46 -7.51
C LEU A 325 -21.16 8.85 -7.48
N ARG A 326 -20.80 9.85 -6.66
CA ARG A 326 -19.41 10.27 -6.47
C ARG A 326 -18.53 9.12 -5.95
N GLN A 327 -19.01 8.42 -4.91
CA GLN A 327 -18.29 7.27 -4.34
C GLN A 327 -18.20 6.11 -5.34
N LYS A 328 -19.29 5.82 -6.09
CA LYS A 328 -19.27 4.82 -7.17
C LYS A 328 -18.25 5.17 -8.24
N ALA A 329 -18.23 6.43 -8.69
CA ALA A 329 -17.28 6.87 -9.71
C ALA A 329 -15.83 6.78 -9.22
N LEU A 330 -15.57 7.18 -7.97
CA LEU A 330 -14.25 7.11 -7.36
C LEU A 330 -13.79 5.64 -7.19
N ALA A 331 -14.63 4.80 -6.60
CA ALA A 331 -14.33 3.38 -6.39
C ALA A 331 -14.12 2.65 -7.73
N GLY A 332 -15.02 2.88 -8.69
CA GLY A 332 -14.89 2.33 -10.05
C GLY A 332 -13.60 2.76 -10.73
N TYR A 333 -13.23 4.05 -10.65
CA TYR A 333 -11.98 4.55 -11.20
C TYR A 333 -10.75 3.89 -10.57
N ILE A 334 -10.71 3.81 -9.23
CA ILE A 334 -9.59 3.22 -8.49
C ILE A 334 -9.45 1.73 -8.80
N LEU A 335 -10.54 1.00 -8.74
CA LEU A 335 -10.55 -0.44 -9.01
C LEU A 335 -10.30 -0.75 -10.50
N ALA A 336 -10.60 0.17 -11.43
CA ALA A 336 -10.26 0.05 -12.85
C ALA A 336 -8.81 0.48 -13.16
N THR A 337 -8.07 1.06 -12.21
CA THR A 337 -6.67 1.49 -12.43
C THR A 337 -5.80 0.40 -13.08
N PRO A 338 -5.91 -0.91 -12.73
CA PRO A 338 -5.22 -1.99 -13.44
C PRO A 338 -5.41 -2.00 -14.96
N ILE A 339 -6.64 -1.81 -15.41
CA ILE A 339 -6.96 -1.77 -16.84
C ILE A 339 -6.33 -0.52 -17.48
N LEU A 340 -6.44 0.62 -16.81
CA LEU A 340 -5.86 1.87 -17.28
C LEU A 340 -4.33 1.79 -17.39
N GLN A 341 -3.67 1.17 -16.41
CA GLN A 341 -2.22 0.95 -16.46
C GLN A 341 -1.81 -0.04 -17.57
N ALA A 342 -2.54 -1.13 -17.74
CA ALA A 342 -2.30 -2.09 -18.82
C ALA A 342 -2.48 -1.44 -20.22
N LEU A 343 -3.49 -0.61 -20.38
CA LEU A 343 -3.69 0.18 -21.59
C LEU A 343 -2.54 1.16 -21.83
N SER A 344 -2.04 1.83 -20.79
CA SER A 344 -0.90 2.75 -20.89
C SER A 344 0.36 2.05 -21.41
N PHE A 345 0.57 0.77 -21.07
CA PHE A 345 1.69 -0.03 -21.55
C PHE A 345 1.73 -0.12 -23.09
N ILE A 346 0.57 -0.14 -23.73
CA ILE A 346 0.45 -0.22 -25.18
C ILE A 346 0.32 1.19 -25.80
N LEU A 347 -0.54 2.03 -25.24
CA LEU A 347 -0.94 3.30 -25.84
C LEU A 347 0.20 4.33 -25.82
N VAL A 348 1.00 4.40 -24.74
CA VAL A 348 2.07 5.40 -24.63
C VAL A 348 3.19 5.16 -25.64
N PRO A 349 3.80 3.97 -25.76
CA PRO A 349 4.79 3.70 -26.79
C PRO A 349 4.21 3.88 -28.21
N THR A 350 2.99 3.44 -28.45
CA THR A 350 2.32 3.59 -29.76
C THR A 350 2.15 5.06 -30.13
N ALA A 351 1.69 5.91 -29.18
CA ALA A 351 1.54 7.34 -29.42
C ALA A 351 2.87 8.03 -29.74
N ILE A 352 3.96 7.64 -29.06
CA ILE A 352 5.31 8.15 -29.34
C ILE A 352 5.74 7.77 -30.76
N ILE A 353 5.63 6.49 -31.13
CA ILE A 353 6.01 6.01 -32.46
C ILE A 353 5.22 6.75 -33.55
N VAL A 354 3.91 6.85 -33.37
CA VAL A 354 3.03 7.54 -34.32
C VAL A 354 3.37 9.02 -34.42
N GLY A 355 3.56 9.71 -33.30
CA GLY A 355 3.93 11.13 -33.28
C GLY A 355 5.26 11.44 -33.95
N LEU A 356 6.20 10.48 -33.96
CA LEU A 356 7.50 10.62 -34.62
C LEU A 356 7.49 10.24 -36.11
N THR A 357 6.55 9.40 -36.53
CA THR A 357 6.57 8.81 -37.91
C THR A 357 5.48 9.34 -38.82
N VAL A 358 4.41 9.94 -38.27
CA VAL A 358 3.26 10.39 -39.06
C VAL A 358 3.10 11.89 -38.99
N PRO A 359 2.95 12.59 -40.15
CA PRO A 359 2.64 14.01 -40.15
C PRO A 359 1.35 14.31 -39.39
N THR A 360 1.45 15.08 -38.33
CA THR A 360 0.34 15.40 -37.43
C THR A 360 -0.05 16.88 -37.61
N PRO A 361 -1.37 17.21 -37.75
CA PRO A 361 -1.81 18.60 -37.78
C PRO A 361 -1.32 19.38 -36.55
N ILE A 362 -0.84 20.61 -36.75
CA ILE A 362 -0.19 21.40 -35.71
C ILE A 362 -1.08 21.56 -34.45
N ALA A 363 -2.41 21.71 -34.66
CA ALA A 363 -3.35 21.81 -33.53
C ALA A 363 -3.40 20.53 -32.69
N VAL A 364 -3.35 19.34 -33.31
CA VAL A 364 -3.31 18.05 -32.61
C VAL A 364 -1.95 17.90 -31.92
N ALA A 365 -0.85 18.25 -32.60
CA ALA A 365 0.48 18.23 -32.00
C ALA A 365 0.56 19.11 -30.75
N LEU A 366 0.00 20.32 -30.77
CA LEU A 366 -0.04 21.22 -29.58
C LEU A 366 -0.87 20.64 -28.45
N LEU A 367 -2.02 20.03 -28.72
CA LEU A 367 -2.84 19.37 -27.71
C LEU A 367 -2.13 18.18 -27.06
N MET A 368 -1.30 17.46 -27.81
CA MET A 368 -0.49 16.34 -27.27
C MET A 368 0.53 16.78 -26.20
N PHE A 369 0.83 18.08 -26.09
CA PHE A 369 1.66 18.59 -25.01
C PHE A 369 0.92 18.79 -23.68
N ALA A 370 -0.41 18.82 -23.67
CA ALA A 370 -1.18 19.05 -22.43
C ALA A 370 -0.86 18.05 -21.28
N PRO A 371 -0.69 16.73 -21.51
CA PRO A 371 -0.29 15.79 -20.46
C PRO A 371 1.09 16.08 -19.84
N TYR A 372 1.99 16.75 -20.57
CA TYR A 372 3.31 17.11 -20.03
C TYR A 372 3.24 18.16 -18.91
N ILE A 373 2.16 18.97 -18.88
CA ILE A 373 1.92 19.92 -17.77
C ILE A 373 1.67 19.12 -16.48
N THR A 374 0.78 18.11 -16.52
CA THR A 374 0.49 17.26 -15.38
C THR A 374 1.72 16.43 -14.98
N LEU A 375 2.48 15.95 -15.95
CA LEU A 375 3.76 15.28 -15.71
C LEU A 375 4.74 16.21 -14.97
N GLY A 376 4.87 17.47 -15.40
CA GLY A 376 5.69 18.46 -14.70
C GLY A 376 5.28 18.67 -13.25
N ILE A 377 3.97 18.77 -12.97
CA ILE A 377 3.44 18.86 -11.60
C ILE A 377 3.81 17.60 -10.80
N ILE A 378 3.66 16.42 -11.38
CA ILE A 378 3.99 15.15 -10.73
C ILE A 378 5.49 15.10 -10.41
N VAL A 379 6.37 15.45 -11.35
CA VAL A 379 7.82 15.46 -11.12
C VAL A 379 8.21 16.46 -10.03
N CYS A 380 7.69 17.70 -10.09
CA CYS A 380 7.93 18.69 -9.06
C CYS A 380 7.48 18.21 -7.67
N SER A 381 6.29 17.59 -7.60
CA SER A 381 5.80 17.03 -6.34
C SER A 381 6.69 15.92 -5.82
N GLN A 382 7.25 15.07 -6.68
CA GLN A 382 8.20 14.02 -6.27
C GLN A 382 9.50 14.60 -5.71
N LEU A 383 10.02 15.67 -6.31
CA LEU A 383 11.25 16.32 -5.81
C LEU A 383 11.03 16.93 -4.42
N ILE A 384 9.88 17.59 -4.22
CA ILE A 384 9.49 18.13 -2.90
C ILE A 384 9.22 16.98 -1.92
N GLY A 385 8.46 15.97 -2.32
CA GLY A 385 8.15 14.80 -1.48
C GLY A 385 9.41 14.03 -1.04
N LEU A 386 10.45 13.97 -1.88
CA LEU A 386 11.74 13.38 -1.47
C LEU A 386 12.41 14.23 -0.38
N HIS A 387 12.31 15.56 -0.48
CA HIS A 387 12.81 16.44 0.56
C HIS A 387 12.06 16.25 1.89
N ASP A 388 10.73 16.26 1.83
CA ASP A 388 9.86 16.07 3.00
C ASP A 388 10.05 14.70 3.65
N PHE A 389 10.12 13.63 2.85
CA PHE A 389 10.46 12.29 3.33
C PHE A 389 11.81 12.27 4.06
N CYS A 390 12.84 12.89 3.46
CA CYS A 390 14.16 12.92 4.07
C CYS A 390 14.17 13.73 5.38
N ALA A 391 13.44 14.83 5.44
CA ALA A 391 13.29 15.62 6.65
C ALA A 391 12.57 14.84 7.76
N GLN A 392 11.45 14.19 7.41
CA GLN A 392 10.63 13.44 8.38
C GLN A 392 11.36 12.22 8.96
N TYR A 393 12.15 11.51 8.16
CA TYR A 393 12.79 10.25 8.57
C TYR A 393 14.32 10.39 8.79
N GLY A 394 14.86 11.59 8.90
CA GLY A 394 16.28 11.82 9.13
C GLY A 394 17.17 11.24 8.01
N LYS A 395 16.66 11.09 6.80
CA LYS A 395 17.38 10.51 5.66
C LYS A 395 18.09 11.60 4.86
N ARG A 396 19.06 11.21 4.03
CA ARG A 396 19.78 12.12 3.13
C ARG A 396 19.61 11.71 1.68
N ALA A 397 18.95 12.55 0.89
CA ALA A 397 18.89 12.39 -0.56
C ALA A 397 20.23 12.77 -1.20
N SER A 398 20.64 12.02 -2.22
CA SER A 398 21.79 12.34 -3.06
C SER A 398 21.31 12.92 -4.40
N ARG A 399 22.22 13.58 -5.14
CA ARG A 399 21.94 14.05 -6.51
C ARG A 399 21.46 12.94 -7.43
N TRP A 400 21.87 11.68 -7.20
CA TRP A 400 21.41 10.52 -7.93
C TRP A 400 19.90 10.29 -7.76
N HIS A 401 19.36 10.42 -6.56
CA HIS A 401 17.93 10.23 -6.31
C HIS A 401 17.09 11.27 -7.06
N TYR A 402 17.50 12.54 -7.05
CA TYR A 402 16.81 13.59 -7.83
C TYR A 402 16.90 13.34 -9.34
N ALA A 403 18.09 12.96 -9.83
CA ALA A 403 18.26 12.61 -11.24
C ALA A 403 17.41 11.39 -11.63
N SER A 404 17.35 10.36 -10.78
CA SER A 404 16.49 9.20 -11.00
C SER A 404 15.01 9.59 -11.14
N LEU A 405 14.51 10.43 -10.24
CA LEU A 405 13.10 10.88 -10.29
C LEU A 405 12.76 11.64 -11.57
N ILE A 406 13.71 12.40 -12.13
CA ILE A 406 13.48 13.17 -13.36
C ILE A 406 13.61 12.28 -14.61
N PHE A 407 14.67 11.49 -14.70
CA PHE A 407 15.03 10.80 -15.94
C PHE A 407 14.55 9.35 -16.03
N LEU A 408 14.40 8.65 -14.88
CA LEU A 408 14.01 7.24 -14.86
C LEU A 408 12.54 7.01 -14.49
N MET A 409 11.78 8.07 -14.21
CA MET A 409 10.34 7.98 -13.98
C MET A 409 9.58 7.29 -15.13
N PRO A 410 9.84 7.58 -16.43
CA PRO A 410 9.16 6.87 -17.51
C PRO A 410 9.46 5.37 -17.50
N LEU A 411 10.69 4.97 -17.18
CA LEU A 411 11.06 3.56 -17.06
C LEU A 411 10.35 2.90 -15.87
N TYR A 412 10.23 3.59 -14.74
CA TYR A 412 9.47 3.10 -13.59
C TYR A 412 7.99 2.87 -13.94
N GLN A 413 7.36 3.82 -14.62
CA GLN A 413 5.97 3.68 -15.08
C GLN A 413 5.82 2.53 -16.08
N LEU A 414 6.80 2.30 -16.95
CA LEU A 414 6.80 1.17 -17.88
C LEU A 414 6.85 -0.18 -17.14
N VAL A 415 7.64 -0.29 -16.06
CA VAL A 415 7.67 -1.48 -15.21
C VAL A 415 6.31 -1.74 -14.57
N LEU A 416 5.67 -0.72 -14.00
CA LEU A 416 4.36 -0.85 -13.37
C LEU A 416 3.26 -1.20 -14.40
N SER A 417 3.27 -0.54 -15.54
CA SER A 417 2.31 -0.79 -16.63
C SER A 417 2.50 -2.18 -17.24
N GLY A 418 3.75 -2.66 -17.34
CA GLY A 418 4.06 -4.02 -17.76
C GLY A 418 3.55 -5.07 -16.76
N ALA A 419 3.71 -4.82 -15.45
CA ALA A 419 3.14 -5.69 -14.41
C ALA A 419 1.61 -5.73 -14.50
N ALA A 420 0.96 -4.58 -14.74
CA ALA A 420 -0.48 -4.49 -14.94
C ALA A 420 -0.95 -5.26 -16.19
N ALA A 421 -0.24 -5.16 -17.30
CA ALA A 421 -0.57 -5.90 -18.52
C ALA A 421 -0.48 -7.42 -18.31
N VAL A 422 0.57 -7.89 -17.62
CA VAL A 422 0.73 -9.31 -17.26
C VAL A 422 -0.39 -9.75 -16.31
N ALA A 423 -0.74 -8.94 -15.32
CA ALA A 423 -1.80 -9.23 -14.37
C ALA A 423 -3.17 -9.36 -15.02
N VAL A 424 -3.52 -8.42 -15.94
CA VAL A 424 -4.77 -8.48 -16.71
C VAL A 424 -4.81 -9.75 -17.59
N TYR A 425 -3.70 -10.08 -18.25
CA TYR A 425 -3.60 -11.31 -19.03
C TYR A 425 -3.80 -12.56 -18.15
N LYS A 426 -3.07 -12.68 -17.04
CA LYS A 426 -3.19 -13.81 -16.10
C LYS A 426 -4.61 -13.95 -15.57
N TYR A 427 -5.24 -12.84 -15.20
CA TYR A 427 -6.62 -12.86 -14.74
C TYR A 427 -7.57 -13.38 -15.83
N ALA A 428 -7.40 -12.93 -17.07
CA ALA A 428 -8.23 -13.35 -18.20
C ALA A 428 -8.10 -14.84 -18.53
N VAL A 429 -6.91 -15.45 -18.32
CA VAL A 429 -6.66 -16.88 -18.58
C VAL A 429 -6.85 -17.75 -17.33
N GLY A 430 -7.24 -17.17 -16.18
CA GLY A 430 -7.46 -17.92 -14.94
C GLY A 430 -6.17 -18.40 -14.24
N ASP A 431 -5.01 -17.77 -14.53
CA ASP A 431 -3.74 -18.08 -13.85
C ASP A 431 -3.70 -17.43 -12.47
N ASN A 432 -3.89 -18.24 -11.42
CA ASN A 432 -3.87 -17.80 -10.03
C ASN A 432 -2.50 -17.91 -9.36
N THR A 433 -1.44 -18.18 -10.10
CA THR A 433 -0.09 -18.25 -9.52
C THR A 433 0.33 -16.92 -8.94
N TRP A 434 0.88 -16.93 -7.73
CA TRP A 434 1.45 -15.74 -7.10
C TRP A 434 2.80 -16.05 -6.46
N TYR A 435 3.58 -15.03 -6.26
CA TYR A 435 4.92 -15.16 -5.68
C TYR A 435 5.00 -14.29 -4.43
N LYS A 436 5.49 -14.90 -3.33
CA LYS A 436 5.78 -14.17 -2.11
C LYS A 436 6.86 -13.12 -2.37
N THR A 437 6.72 -11.94 -1.80
CA THR A 437 7.78 -10.93 -1.78
C THR A 437 8.75 -11.30 -0.66
N GLY A 438 9.96 -11.71 -0.99
CA GLY A 438 11.01 -11.98 -0.01
C GLY A 438 11.44 -10.69 0.69
N ARG A 439 11.87 -10.81 1.95
CA ARG A 439 12.30 -9.72 2.81
C ARG A 439 13.70 -9.98 3.35
N LEU A 440 14.52 -8.93 3.45
CA LEU A 440 15.91 -9.00 3.93
C LEU A 440 16.11 -8.23 5.25
N ALA A 441 15.08 -7.57 5.76
CA ALA A 441 15.11 -6.70 6.95
C ALA A 441 16.14 -5.55 6.87
N GLU A 442 16.53 -5.13 5.66
CA GLU A 442 17.52 -4.06 5.46
C GLU A 442 17.13 -2.72 6.10
N HIS A 443 15.83 -2.46 6.28
CA HIS A 443 15.32 -1.22 6.89
C HIS A 443 15.64 -1.15 8.38
N ARG A 444 15.77 -2.27 9.09
CA ARG A 444 16.06 -2.36 10.54
C ARG A 444 17.54 -2.13 10.88
N ALA A 445 18.43 -2.36 9.93
CA ALA A 445 19.85 -2.05 10.09
C ALA A 445 20.15 -0.53 10.08
N MET A 446 19.14 0.31 9.83
CA MET A 446 19.27 1.76 9.83
C MET A 446 18.96 2.29 11.24
N PRO A 447 19.80 3.21 11.79
CA PRO A 447 19.51 3.82 13.10
C PRO A 447 18.13 4.49 13.04
N ALA A 448 17.34 4.27 14.10
CA ALA A 448 16.09 4.99 14.29
C ALA A 448 16.38 6.51 14.23
N PRO A 449 15.51 7.33 13.62
CA PRO A 449 15.66 8.76 13.72
C PRO A 449 15.62 9.15 15.20
N GLU A 450 16.68 9.81 15.69
CA GLU A 450 16.64 10.49 16.98
C GLU A 450 15.63 11.62 16.84
N TYR A 451 14.45 11.44 17.42
CA TYR A 451 13.51 12.52 17.61
C TYR A 451 14.04 13.39 18.73
N GLU A 452 14.73 14.50 18.39
CA GLU A 452 14.88 15.57 19.37
C GLU A 452 13.46 16.00 19.77
N SER A 453 13.09 15.71 21.00
CA SER A 453 11.90 16.29 21.62
C SER A 453 12.06 17.78 21.52
N ALA A 454 11.25 18.43 20.66
CA ALA A 454 11.14 19.86 20.63
C ALA A 454 10.66 20.31 22.01
N ALA A 455 11.60 20.80 22.82
CA ALA A 455 11.34 21.43 24.10
C ALA A 455 10.79 22.85 23.88
#